data_beead7ac5189dccd419b80676f97bc25
#
_entry.id   beead7ac5189dccd419b80676f97bc25
#
_cell.length_a   1.000
_cell.length_b   1.000
_cell.length_c   1.000
_cell.angle_alpha   90.00
_cell.angle_beta   90.00
_cell.angle_gamma   90.00
#
_symmetry.space_group_name_H-M   'P 1'
#
loop_
_entity.id
_entity.type
_entity.pdbx_description
1 polymer ?
#
loop_
_entity_poly.entity_id
_entity_poly.type
_entity_poly.pdbx_seq_one_letter_code
_entity_poly.pdbx_strand_id
1 'polypeptide(L)'
;MRNDAVVRAIELLSGAEVARCDTPELMGAFGCALYAMKHQGESVSLDEIINKAQYSARSLYCKGCDNRCLVIRYEFESGKSYYSGNRCEKVFTNGESSNRKGLNVYRQKEELLFHRSAEIAAPEQIIGIPRCLNMYEEYPFWHTLFTSCGIQVCLSDPSNFRKYEHNARMVMSDNICFPAKLVHSHVQDLIEKKVDRIFMPFVIFERKGMEQNSYNCPIVTGYSEVIKSVQSEGISVDSPAITFKDRNLLFKQCREYLSGLSVCFRIWE
;
A
#
# COMPACT_ATOMS: atom_id res chain seq x y z
N MET A 1 -10.83 4.79 26.18
CA MET A 1 -9.46 4.24 26.08
C MET A 1 -9.29 3.19 27.16
N ARG A 2 -8.98 1.92 26.81
CA ARG A 2 -8.86 0.78 27.74
C ARG A 2 -7.41 0.43 28.12
N ASN A 3 -6.43 0.97 27.39
CA ASN A 3 -5.01 0.65 27.60
C ASN A 3 -4.39 1.61 28.60
N ASP A 4 -4.01 1.10 29.78
CA ASP A 4 -3.42 1.89 30.87
C ASP A 4 -2.07 2.48 30.50
N ALA A 5 -1.28 1.78 29.70
CA ALA A 5 0.01 2.29 29.25
C ALA A 5 -0.13 3.55 28.36
N VAL A 6 -1.17 3.59 27.52
CA VAL A 6 -1.47 4.77 26.70
C VAL A 6 -1.96 5.93 27.56
N VAL A 7 -2.81 5.67 28.55
CA VAL A 7 -3.25 6.69 29.52
C VAL A 7 -2.05 7.28 30.22
N ARG A 8 -1.16 6.42 30.75
CA ARG A 8 0.05 6.87 31.44
C ARG A 8 0.98 7.66 30.53
N ALA A 9 1.14 7.28 29.30
CA ALA A 9 1.95 8.02 28.33
C ALA A 9 1.38 9.42 28.06
N ILE A 10 0.06 9.57 27.96
CA ILE A 10 -0.60 10.87 27.79
C ILE A 10 -0.41 11.74 29.03
N GLU A 11 -0.55 11.18 30.23
CA GLU A 11 -0.30 11.92 31.50
C GLU A 11 1.13 12.44 31.57
N LEU A 12 2.11 11.60 31.22
CA LEU A 12 3.52 11.99 31.24
C LEU A 12 3.84 13.08 30.21
N LEU A 13 3.22 13.03 29.03
CA LEU A 13 3.44 14.01 27.97
C LEU A 13 2.71 15.32 28.20
N SER A 14 1.49 15.26 28.75
CA SER A 14 0.66 16.45 29.00
C SER A 14 0.96 17.13 30.34
N GLY A 15 1.57 16.42 31.29
CA GLY A 15 1.72 16.88 32.67
C GLY A 15 0.40 16.99 33.44
N ALA A 16 -0.67 16.39 32.95
CA ALA A 16 -2.01 16.44 33.50
C ALA A 16 -2.55 15.05 33.81
N GLU A 17 -3.36 14.92 34.84
CA GLU A 17 -4.08 13.68 35.14
C GLU A 17 -5.17 13.43 34.11
N VAL A 18 -5.26 12.20 33.59
CA VAL A 18 -6.26 11.81 32.57
C VAL A 18 -7.41 11.09 33.26
N ALA A 19 -8.55 11.77 33.35
CA ALA A 19 -9.80 11.15 33.81
C ALA A 19 -10.39 10.27 32.67
N ARG A 20 -10.81 9.08 33.03
CA ARG A 20 -11.56 8.18 32.16
C ARG A 20 -12.77 7.59 32.89
N CYS A 21 -13.81 7.29 32.14
CA CYS A 21 -14.98 6.61 32.72
C CYS A 21 -14.74 5.08 32.79
N ASP A 22 -15.53 4.38 33.62
CA ASP A 22 -15.45 2.95 33.82
C ASP A 22 -15.84 2.15 32.56
N THR A 23 -16.63 2.75 31.68
CA THR A 23 -17.12 2.16 30.42
C THR A 23 -16.72 3.00 29.21
N PRO A 24 -15.42 3.09 28.88
CA PRO A 24 -14.94 3.97 27.81
C PRO A 24 -15.48 3.60 26.41
N GLU A 25 -15.92 2.36 26.20
CA GLU A 25 -16.56 1.89 24.99
C GLU A 25 -17.94 2.51 24.72
N LEU A 26 -18.61 2.99 25.75
CA LEU A 26 -19.93 3.63 25.64
C LEU A 26 -19.84 5.14 25.42
N MET A 27 -18.65 5.74 25.50
CA MET A 27 -18.48 7.20 25.37
C MET A 27 -18.95 7.74 24.03
N GLY A 28 -18.82 6.96 22.94
CA GLY A 28 -19.38 7.32 21.64
C GLY A 28 -20.90 7.43 21.66
N ALA A 29 -21.56 6.42 22.20
CA ALA A 29 -23.02 6.42 22.35
C ALA A 29 -23.51 7.55 23.28
N PHE A 30 -22.81 7.79 24.38
CA PHE A 30 -23.10 8.87 25.30
C PHE A 30 -22.94 10.25 24.60
N GLY A 31 -21.87 10.44 23.84
CA GLY A 31 -21.68 11.66 23.03
C GLY A 31 -22.77 11.88 22.00
N CYS A 32 -23.24 10.84 21.33
CA CYS A 32 -24.37 10.90 20.41
C CYS A 32 -25.68 11.30 21.15
N ALA A 33 -25.92 10.75 22.33
CA ALA A 33 -27.09 11.10 23.13
C ALA A 33 -27.06 12.58 23.56
N LEU A 34 -25.90 13.08 24.03
CA LEU A 34 -25.72 14.48 24.38
C LEU A 34 -25.90 15.42 23.16
N TYR A 35 -25.39 14.99 22.01
CA TYR A 35 -25.58 15.75 20.77
C TYR A 35 -27.06 15.82 20.36
N ALA A 36 -27.76 14.69 20.41
CA ALA A 36 -29.18 14.61 20.12
C ALA A 36 -30.01 15.50 21.08
N MET A 37 -29.67 15.50 22.37
CA MET A 37 -30.32 16.38 23.33
C MET A 37 -30.17 17.87 23.00
N LYS A 38 -29.01 18.28 22.49
CA LYS A 38 -28.75 19.70 22.10
C LYS A 38 -29.40 20.09 20.76
N HIS A 39 -29.59 19.12 19.88
CA HIS A 39 -30.10 19.31 18.53
C HIS A 39 -31.46 18.60 18.37
N GLN A 40 -32.38 18.85 19.29
CA GLN A 40 -33.71 18.23 19.30
C GLN A 40 -34.42 18.52 17.97
N GLY A 41 -34.67 17.45 17.20
CA GLY A 41 -35.66 17.43 16.12
C GLY A 41 -36.99 16.88 16.62
N GLU A 42 -37.88 16.49 15.71
CA GLU A 42 -39.09 15.77 16.05
C GLU A 42 -38.75 14.45 16.74
N SER A 43 -39.41 14.19 17.88
CA SER A 43 -39.20 12.91 18.59
C SER A 43 -39.89 11.79 17.83
N VAL A 44 -39.12 10.74 17.50
CA VAL A 44 -39.64 9.56 16.83
C VAL A 44 -39.67 8.42 17.85
N SER A 45 -40.78 7.67 17.95
CA SER A 45 -40.89 6.54 18.85
C SER A 45 -40.00 5.39 18.39
N LEU A 46 -39.54 4.55 19.33
CA LEU A 46 -38.75 3.37 19.00
C LEU A 46 -39.52 2.42 18.07
N ASP A 47 -40.83 2.23 18.31
CA ASP A 47 -41.68 1.40 17.44
C ASP A 47 -41.76 1.95 16.01
N GLU A 48 -41.81 3.25 15.87
CA GLU A 48 -41.80 3.89 14.55
C GLU A 48 -40.48 3.69 13.84
N ILE A 49 -39.32 3.75 14.55
CA ILE A 49 -38.01 3.48 13.98
C ILE A 49 -37.90 2.03 13.55
N ILE A 50 -38.35 1.07 14.39
CA ILE A 50 -38.32 -0.35 14.10
C ILE A 50 -39.22 -0.67 12.89
N ASN A 51 -40.42 -0.11 12.84
CA ASN A 51 -41.36 -0.34 11.74
C ASN A 51 -40.86 0.24 10.42
N LYS A 52 -40.23 1.44 10.45
CA LYS A 52 -39.63 2.08 9.27
C LYS A 52 -38.31 1.42 8.83
N ALA A 53 -37.70 0.60 9.68
CA ALA A 53 -36.44 -0.10 9.40
C ALA A 53 -36.64 -1.44 8.68
N GLN A 54 -37.86 -1.77 8.22
CA GLN A 54 -38.02 -2.98 7.40
C GLN A 54 -37.32 -2.81 6.06
N TYR A 55 -36.52 -3.82 5.72
CA TYR A 55 -35.73 -3.84 4.51
C TYR A 55 -35.60 -5.26 3.94
N SER A 56 -35.37 -5.33 2.65
CA SER A 56 -34.84 -6.52 2.02
C SER A 56 -33.34 -6.38 1.78
N ALA A 57 -32.58 -7.46 1.97
CA ALA A 57 -31.13 -7.45 1.76
C ALA A 57 -30.74 -8.39 0.62
N ARG A 58 -29.93 -7.89 -0.34
CA ARG A 58 -29.44 -8.68 -1.45
C ARG A 58 -27.93 -8.50 -1.61
N SER A 59 -27.20 -9.61 -1.62
CA SER A 59 -25.77 -9.62 -1.89
C SER A 59 -25.48 -9.58 -3.38
N LEU A 60 -24.49 -8.78 -3.77
CA LEU A 60 -24.03 -8.66 -5.16
C LEU A 60 -22.52 -8.38 -5.19
N TYR A 61 -21.86 -8.77 -6.28
CA TYR A 61 -20.46 -8.45 -6.49
C TYR A 61 -20.31 -7.19 -7.33
N CYS A 62 -19.53 -6.23 -6.82
CA CYS A 62 -19.18 -5.03 -7.55
C CYS A 62 -18.32 -5.38 -8.78
N LYS A 63 -18.65 -4.81 -9.93
CA LYS A 63 -17.92 -5.00 -11.20
C LYS A 63 -17.07 -3.77 -11.58
N GLY A 64 -16.90 -2.81 -10.69
CA GLY A 64 -16.24 -1.53 -10.98
C GLY A 64 -14.71 -1.60 -11.04
N CYS A 65 -14.10 -2.63 -10.46
CA CYS A 65 -12.66 -2.87 -10.50
C CYS A 65 -12.34 -4.32 -10.08
N ASP A 66 -11.07 -4.68 -10.13
CA ASP A 66 -10.59 -6.04 -9.81
C ASP A 66 -10.83 -6.47 -8.36
N ASN A 67 -11.09 -5.54 -7.44
CA ASN A 67 -11.41 -5.88 -6.04
C ASN A 67 -12.71 -6.69 -5.87
N ARG A 68 -13.65 -6.60 -6.84
CA ARG A 68 -14.91 -7.36 -6.84
C ARG A 68 -15.59 -7.41 -5.47
N CYS A 69 -15.65 -6.27 -4.78
CA CYS A 69 -16.21 -6.21 -3.43
C CYS A 69 -17.56 -6.90 -3.36
N LEU A 70 -17.76 -7.73 -2.33
CA LEU A 70 -19.09 -8.22 -1.97
C LEU A 70 -19.84 -7.05 -1.33
N VAL A 71 -20.91 -6.60 -2.00
CA VAL A 71 -21.74 -5.48 -1.57
C VAL A 71 -23.12 -6.01 -1.20
N ILE A 72 -23.63 -5.57 -0.05
CA ILE A 72 -24.99 -5.86 0.36
C ILE A 72 -25.83 -4.61 0.08
N ARG A 73 -26.82 -4.76 -0.76
CA ARG A 73 -27.84 -3.73 -1.00
C ARG A 73 -29.01 -3.95 -0.05
N TYR A 74 -29.31 -2.95 0.74
CA TYR A 74 -30.50 -2.88 1.58
C TYR A 74 -31.52 -2.00 0.85
N GLU A 75 -32.70 -2.54 0.63
CA GLU A 75 -33.83 -1.83 0.03
C GLU A 75 -34.92 -1.63 1.09
N PHE A 76 -35.17 -0.40 1.47
CA PHE A 76 -36.19 -0.03 2.44
C PHE A 76 -37.53 0.16 1.76
N GLU A 77 -38.61 -0.06 2.49
CA GLU A 77 -39.98 0.18 1.99
C GLU A 77 -40.20 1.62 1.49
N SER A 78 -39.43 2.58 2.01
CA SER A 78 -39.42 3.97 1.54
C SER A 78 -38.85 4.14 0.11
N GLY A 79 -38.40 3.06 -0.55
CA GLY A 79 -37.75 3.09 -1.86
C GLY A 79 -36.30 3.54 -1.83
N LYS A 80 -35.74 3.88 -0.65
CA LYS A 80 -34.33 4.22 -0.50
C LYS A 80 -33.48 2.94 -0.46
N SER A 81 -32.29 3.01 -1.02
CA SER A 81 -31.31 1.93 -0.95
C SER A 81 -30.07 2.36 -0.16
N TYR A 82 -29.51 1.43 0.59
CA TYR A 82 -28.22 1.60 1.27
C TYR A 82 -27.28 0.47 0.86
N TYR A 83 -26.01 0.79 0.64
CA TYR A 83 -24.99 -0.17 0.23
C TYR A 83 -23.93 -0.33 1.31
N SER A 84 -23.63 -1.57 1.68
CA SER A 84 -22.60 -1.91 2.65
C SER A 84 -21.58 -2.87 2.03
N GLY A 85 -20.32 -2.83 2.51
CA GLY A 85 -19.25 -3.70 2.03
C GLY A 85 -18.46 -3.16 0.83
N ASN A 86 -18.89 -2.05 0.22
CA ASN A 86 -18.11 -1.36 -0.79
C ASN A 86 -16.87 -0.70 -0.17
N ARG A 87 -15.71 -0.85 -0.83
CA ARG A 87 -14.44 -0.22 -0.40
C ARG A 87 -14.19 1.14 -1.05
N CYS A 88 -15.05 1.54 -1.95
CA CYS A 88 -15.03 2.86 -2.61
C CYS A 88 -16.44 3.22 -3.06
N GLU A 89 -16.66 4.49 -3.43
CA GLU A 89 -17.96 4.98 -3.87
C GLU A 89 -18.04 5.19 -5.40
N LYS A 90 -17.26 4.46 -6.19
CA LYS A 90 -17.27 4.60 -7.66
C LYS A 90 -18.54 4.07 -8.33
N VAL A 91 -19.09 2.97 -7.82
CA VAL A 91 -20.25 2.26 -8.40
C VAL A 91 -21.45 2.35 -7.48
N PHE A 92 -21.24 2.11 -6.19
CA PHE A 92 -22.27 2.16 -5.16
C PHE A 92 -21.94 3.28 -4.20
N THR A 93 -22.85 4.23 -4.06
CA THR A 93 -22.72 5.38 -3.16
C THR A 93 -23.98 5.50 -2.29
N ASN A 94 -23.78 5.85 -1.02
CA ASN A 94 -24.87 6.14 -0.08
C ASN A 94 -25.09 7.65 0.08
N GLY A 95 -24.22 8.48 -0.48
CA GLY A 95 -24.34 9.92 -0.48
C GLY A 95 -24.94 10.47 -1.76
N GLU A 96 -25.40 11.70 -1.71
CA GLU A 96 -25.71 12.46 -2.92
C GLU A 96 -24.41 12.57 -3.73
N SER A 97 -24.45 12.19 -5.00
CA SER A 97 -23.29 12.30 -5.87
C SER A 97 -22.90 13.77 -6.01
N SER A 98 -21.97 14.22 -5.17
CA SER A 98 -21.37 15.51 -5.41
C SER A 98 -20.58 15.39 -6.72
N ASN A 99 -20.98 16.11 -7.74
CA ASN A 99 -20.30 16.22 -9.03
C ASN A 99 -18.88 16.84 -8.92
N ARG A 100 -18.41 17.08 -7.70
CA ARG A 100 -17.05 17.55 -7.42
C ARG A 100 -16.11 16.35 -7.42
N LYS A 101 -15.66 15.97 -8.61
CA LYS A 101 -14.49 15.11 -8.74
C LYS A 101 -13.29 15.89 -8.21
N GLY A 102 -12.90 15.63 -6.99
CA GLY A 102 -11.64 16.12 -6.44
C GLY A 102 -10.45 15.65 -7.29
N LEU A 103 -9.34 16.39 -7.24
CA LEU A 103 -8.10 16.00 -7.86
C LEU A 103 -7.63 14.67 -7.26
N ASN A 104 -7.41 13.65 -8.09
CA ASN A 104 -6.83 12.39 -7.63
C ASN A 104 -5.31 12.51 -7.56
N VAL A 105 -4.82 12.95 -6.40
CA VAL A 105 -3.38 13.14 -6.15
C VAL A 105 -2.60 11.82 -6.30
N TYR A 106 -3.20 10.68 -5.95
CA TYR A 106 -2.56 9.37 -6.12
C TYR A 106 -2.26 9.05 -7.58
N ARG A 107 -3.20 9.34 -8.47
CA ARG A 107 -2.97 9.15 -9.91
C ARG A 107 -1.82 10.01 -10.42
N GLN A 108 -1.75 11.25 -9.98
CA GLN A 108 -0.64 12.14 -10.33
C GLN A 108 0.69 11.62 -9.78
N LYS A 109 0.70 11.12 -8.54
CA LYS A 109 1.88 10.50 -7.94
C LYS A 109 2.33 9.29 -8.77
N GLU A 110 1.43 8.41 -9.16
CA GLU A 110 1.76 7.26 -10.01
C GLU A 110 2.35 7.67 -11.36
N GLU A 111 1.77 8.66 -12.00
CA GLU A 111 2.29 9.20 -13.27
C GLU A 111 3.71 9.75 -13.08
N LEU A 112 3.97 10.53 -12.02
CA LEU A 112 5.30 11.08 -11.72
C LEU A 112 6.34 10.00 -11.40
N LEU A 113 5.96 8.95 -10.69
CA LEU A 113 6.88 7.88 -10.30
C LEU A 113 7.18 6.94 -11.48
N PHE A 114 6.17 6.48 -12.20
CA PHE A 114 6.28 5.34 -13.10
C PHE A 114 6.19 5.66 -14.58
N HIS A 115 5.72 6.85 -14.96
CA HIS A 115 5.70 7.25 -16.37
C HIS A 115 7.10 7.69 -16.83
N ARG A 116 8.00 6.72 -16.94
CA ARG A 116 9.40 6.91 -17.33
C ARG A 116 9.71 5.94 -18.46
N SER A 117 10.00 6.49 -19.61
CA SER A 117 10.42 5.72 -20.78
C SER A 117 11.90 5.99 -21.04
N ALA A 118 12.71 4.96 -20.99
CA ALA A 118 14.02 4.94 -21.59
C ALA A 118 14.13 3.61 -22.32
N GLU A 119 13.93 3.63 -23.62
CA GLU A 119 14.19 2.48 -24.48
C GLU A 119 15.67 2.51 -24.86
N ILE A 120 16.36 1.46 -24.46
CA ILE A 120 17.77 1.28 -24.80
C ILE A 120 17.82 0.37 -26.03
N ALA A 121 18.41 0.90 -27.09
CA ALA A 121 18.60 0.14 -28.32
C ALA A 121 19.56 -1.03 -28.06
N ALA A 122 19.09 -2.28 -28.22
CA ALA A 122 19.83 -3.53 -28.00
C ALA A 122 20.48 -3.59 -26.59
N PRO A 123 19.68 -3.66 -25.52
CA PRO A 123 20.21 -3.74 -24.18
C PRO A 123 20.94 -5.08 -23.97
N GLU A 124 22.11 -5.03 -23.36
CA GLU A 124 22.85 -6.23 -22.97
C GLU A 124 22.18 -6.99 -21.82
N GLN A 125 21.41 -6.26 -20.99
CA GLN A 125 20.75 -6.80 -19.80
C GLN A 125 19.43 -6.05 -19.50
N ILE A 126 18.43 -6.81 -19.05
CA ILE A 126 17.14 -6.30 -18.59
C ILE A 126 17.01 -6.57 -17.09
N ILE A 127 16.94 -5.50 -16.29
CA ILE A 127 16.71 -5.60 -14.85
C ILE A 127 15.24 -5.37 -14.55
N GLY A 128 14.60 -6.35 -13.92
CA GLY A 128 13.24 -6.26 -13.40
C GLY A 128 13.18 -5.53 -12.06
N ILE A 129 12.30 -4.56 -11.92
CA ILE A 129 12.01 -3.87 -10.66
C ILE A 129 10.57 -4.16 -10.25
N PRO A 130 10.33 -4.82 -9.10
CA PRO A 130 8.98 -5.06 -8.61
C PRO A 130 8.36 -3.75 -8.08
N ARG A 131 7.17 -3.43 -8.53
CA ARG A 131 6.43 -2.20 -8.16
C ARG A 131 5.75 -2.37 -6.79
N CYS A 132 6.53 -2.58 -5.73
CA CYS A 132 6.03 -2.87 -4.40
C CYS A 132 7.00 -2.41 -3.31
N LEU A 133 6.54 -2.36 -2.07
CA LEU A 133 7.30 -1.96 -0.89
C LEU A 133 8.03 -0.62 -1.11
N ASN A 134 9.30 -0.51 -0.65
CA ASN A 134 10.13 0.69 -0.83
C ASN A 134 10.47 0.97 -2.30
N MET A 135 10.53 -0.05 -3.15
CA MET A 135 10.78 0.12 -4.59
C MET A 135 9.73 1.01 -5.26
N TYR A 136 8.55 1.13 -4.67
CA TYR A 136 7.50 2.01 -5.16
C TYR A 136 7.93 3.48 -5.17
N GLU A 137 8.55 3.95 -4.07
CA GLU A 137 9.03 5.33 -3.95
C GLU A 137 10.43 5.53 -4.57
N GLU A 138 11.26 4.51 -4.52
CA GLU A 138 12.65 4.57 -5.00
C GLU A 138 12.79 4.36 -6.51
N TYR A 139 11.73 3.91 -7.18
CA TYR A 139 11.78 3.59 -8.62
C TYR A 139 12.42 4.67 -9.50
N PRO A 140 12.11 5.98 -9.34
CA PRO A 140 12.76 7.02 -10.13
C PRO A 140 14.27 7.05 -10.02
N PHE A 141 14.81 6.79 -8.83
CA PHE A 141 16.26 6.74 -8.60
C PHE A 141 16.87 5.54 -9.32
N TRP A 142 16.33 4.34 -9.10
CA TRP A 142 16.86 3.12 -9.69
C TRP A 142 16.70 3.08 -11.20
N HIS A 143 15.58 3.54 -11.72
CA HIS A 143 15.36 3.67 -13.16
C HIS A 143 16.42 4.58 -13.80
N THR A 144 16.65 5.76 -13.22
CA THR A 144 17.63 6.71 -13.74
C THR A 144 19.05 6.13 -13.69
N LEU A 145 19.42 5.51 -12.56
CA LEU A 145 20.73 4.88 -12.39
C LEU A 145 21.00 3.83 -13.46
N PHE A 146 20.09 2.87 -13.61
CA PHE A 146 20.28 1.76 -14.54
C PHE A 146 20.25 2.20 -15.99
N THR A 147 19.31 3.04 -16.37
CA THR A 147 19.22 3.53 -17.75
C THR A 147 20.40 4.40 -18.14
N SER A 148 20.95 5.21 -17.21
CA SER A 148 22.19 5.96 -17.43
C SER A 148 23.42 5.06 -17.63
N CYS A 149 23.37 3.84 -17.11
CA CYS A 149 24.41 2.81 -17.31
C CYS A 149 24.16 1.91 -18.54
N GLY A 150 23.15 2.20 -19.36
CA GLY A 150 22.86 1.37 -20.54
C GLY A 150 22.09 0.08 -20.23
N ILE A 151 21.55 -0.04 -19.02
CA ILE A 151 20.75 -1.21 -18.58
C ILE A 151 19.26 -0.91 -18.81
N GLN A 152 18.55 -1.80 -19.50
CA GLN A 152 17.11 -1.70 -19.66
C GLN A 152 16.39 -2.05 -18.37
N VAL A 153 15.46 -1.19 -17.95
CA VAL A 153 14.61 -1.44 -16.77
C VAL A 153 13.24 -1.93 -17.22
N CYS A 154 12.78 -3.03 -16.60
CA CYS A 154 11.43 -3.56 -16.76
C CYS A 154 10.70 -3.44 -15.42
N LEU A 155 9.63 -2.66 -15.38
CA LEU A 155 8.78 -2.52 -14.20
C LEU A 155 7.68 -3.60 -14.22
N SER A 156 7.39 -4.18 -13.06
CA SER A 156 6.21 -5.04 -12.94
C SER A 156 4.90 -4.25 -13.08
N ASP A 157 3.84 -4.91 -13.53
CA ASP A 157 2.52 -4.30 -13.66
C ASP A 157 1.98 -3.80 -12.32
N PRO A 158 1.02 -2.87 -12.31
CA PRO A 158 0.32 -2.48 -11.10
C PRO A 158 -0.27 -3.67 -10.35
N SER A 159 -0.30 -3.59 -9.01
CA SER A 159 -0.91 -4.61 -8.16
C SER A 159 -2.35 -4.90 -8.58
N ASN A 160 -2.70 -6.18 -8.66
CA ASN A 160 -3.98 -6.66 -9.12
C ASN A 160 -4.41 -7.83 -8.24
N PHE A 161 -5.65 -7.80 -7.75
CA PHE A 161 -6.15 -8.82 -6.83
C PHE A 161 -6.18 -10.22 -7.46
N ARG A 162 -6.50 -10.34 -8.75
CA ARG A 162 -6.50 -11.65 -9.45
C ARG A 162 -5.10 -12.24 -9.53
N LYS A 163 -4.10 -11.43 -9.89
CA LYS A 163 -2.69 -11.87 -9.90
C LYS A 163 -2.26 -12.30 -8.50
N TYR A 164 -2.69 -11.57 -7.45
CA TYR A 164 -2.44 -11.98 -6.08
C TYR A 164 -3.09 -13.32 -5.73
N GLU A 165 -4.38 -13.53 -6.02
CA GLU A 165 -5.08 -14.79 -5.74
C GLU A 165 -4.41 -15.98 -6.46
N HIS A 166 -4.00 -15.77 -7.71
CA HIS A 166 -3.30 -16.80 -8.49
C HIS A 166 -1.98 -17.23 -7.83
N ASN A 167 -1.24 -16.27 -7.29
CA ASN A 167 0.08 -16.46 -6.69
C ASN A 167 0.04 -16.62 -5.16
N ALA A 168 -1.14 -16.63 -4.54
CA ALA A 168 -1.29 -16.65 -3.07
C ALA A 168 -0.63 -17.88 -2.41
N ARG A 169 -0.51 -19.00 -3.13
CA ARG A 169 0.15 -20.22 -2.64
C ARG A 169 1.66 -20.06 -2.44
N MET A 170 2.27 -19.07 -3.06
CA MET A 170 3.70 -18.77 -2.90
C MET A 170 4.00 -17.98 -1.63
N VAL A 171 2.96 -17.46 -0.97
CA VAL A 171 3.10 -16.67 0.25
C VAL A 171 3.34 -17.61 1.43
N MET A 172 4.52 -17.53 2.04
CA MET A 172 4.97 -18.46 3.10
C MET A 172 4.26 -18.26 4.45
N SER A 173 3.64 -17.12 4.68
CA SER A 173 3.02 -16.80 5.97
C SER A 173 1.73 -16.03 5.82
N ASP A 174 0.67 -16.53 6.45
CA ASP A 174 -0.63 -15.84 6.49
C ASP A 174 -0.61 -14.57 7.35
N ASN A 175 0.31 -14.49 8.30
CA ASN A 175 0.39 -13.39 9.27
C ASN A 175 1.20 -12.19 8.78
N ILE A 176 1.79 -12.28 7.58
CA ILE A 176 2.55 -11.16 7.02
C ILE A 176 1.60 -10.07 6.50
N CYS A 177 2.06 -8.81 6.50
CA CYS A 177 1.27 -7.69 6.00
C CYS A 177 0.93 -7.85 4.50
N PHE A 178 -0.23 -7.34 4.09
CA PHE A 178 -0.71 -7.51 2.72
C PHE A 178 0.22 -6.93 1.64
N PRO A 179 0.88 -5.76 1.83
CA PRO A 179 1.87 -5.28 0.87
C PRO A 179 3.02 -6.27 0.60
N ALA A 180 3.50 -6.97 1.63
CA ALA A 180 4.51 -8.01 1.46
C ALA A 180 3.99 -9.23 0.70
N LYS A 181 2.73 -9.63 0.91
CA LYS A 181 2.10 -10.70 0.13
C LYS A 181 2.04 -10.38 -1.36
N LEU A 182 1.87 -9.13 -1.73
CA LEU A 182 1.82 -8.69 -3.12
C LEU A 182 3.16 -8.85 -3.85
N VAL A 183 4.29 -8.85 -3.14
CA VAL A 183 5.63 -8.97 -3.74
C VAL A 183 5.74 -10.21 -4.63
N HIS A 184 5.21 -11.35 -4.18
CA HIS A 184 5.24 -12.60 -4.94
C HIS A 184 4.59 -12.45 -6.32
N SER A 185 3.47 -11.72 -6.41
CA SER A 185 2.81 -11.46 -7.69
C SER A 185 3.62 -10.55 -8.60
N HIS A 186 4.34 -9.58 -8.05
CA HIS A 186 5.21 -8.70 -8.83
C HIS A 186 6.45 -9.43 -9.34
N VAL A 187 7.03 -10.31 -8.52
CA VAL A 187 8.15 -11.15 -8.92
C VAL A 187 7.73 -12.10 -10.03
N GLN A 188 6.58 -12.76 -9.89
CA GLN A 188 6.06 -13.66 -10.93
C GLN A 188 5.79 -12.93 -12.25
N ASP A 189 5.24 -11.71 -12.20
CA ASP A 189 5.02 -10.87 -13.38
C ASP A 189 6.34 -10.56 -14.12
N LEU A 190 7.42 -10.31 -13.40
CA LEU A 190 8.75 -10.06 -13.98
C LEU A 190 9.35 -11.33 -14.59
N ILE A 191 9.15 -12.48 -13.99
CA ILE A 191 9.55 -13.77 -14.55
C ILE A 191 8.82 -14.04 -15.87
N GLU A 192 7.52 -13.80 -15.92
CA GLU A 192 6.71 -13.93 -17.13
C GLU A 192 7.16 -12.96 -18.24
N LYS A 193 7.64 -11.76 -17.84
CA LYS A 193 8.25 -10.77 -18.76
C LYS A 193 9.68 -11.13 -19.19
N LYS A 194 10.23 -12.24 -18.69
CA LYS A 194 11.55 -12.78 -19.04
C LYS A 194 12.69 -11.78 -18.84
N VAL A 195 12.69 -11.08 -17.71
CA VAL A 195 13.83 -10.24 -17.31
C VAL A 195 15.03 -11.12 -16.94
N ASP A 196 16.24 -10.62 -17.11
CA ASP A 196 17.45 -11.39 -16.80
C ASP A 196 17.69 -11.50 -15.29
N ARG A 197 17.34 -10.47 -14.55
CA ARG A 197 17.54 -10.36 -13.10
C ARG A 197 16.42 -9.53 -12.46
N ILE A 198 16.13 -9.79 -11.20
CA ILE A 198 15.21 -8.97 -10.40
C ILE A 198 16.02 -8.22 -9.35
N PHE A 199 15.88 -6.91 -9.30
CA PHE A 199 16.55 -6.05 -8.35
C PHE A 199 15.63 -5.68 -7.18
N MET A 200 16.03 -6.11 -5.97
CA MET A 200 15.36 -5.83 -4.70
C MET A 200 16.40 -5.56 -3.62
N PRO A 201 16.91 -4.33 -3.51
CA PRO A 201 18.00 -4.02 -2.58
C PRO A 201 17.56 -4.19 -1.12
N PHE A 202 18.50 -4.54 -0.27
CA PHE A 202 18.35 -4.61 1.17
C PHE A 202 18.57 -3.20 1.75
N VAL A 203 17.48 -2.44 1.97
CA VAL A 203 17.55 -1.05 2.43
C VAL A 203 17.10 -0.96 3.89
N ILE A 204 18.04 -0.72 4.80
CA ILE A 204 17.74 -0.56 6.24
C ILE A 204 17.32 0.87 6.54
N PHE A 205 18.00 1.85 5.95
CA PHE A 205 17.84 3.26 6.26
C PHE A 205 17.56 4.05 4.97
N GLU A 206 16.41 4.70 4.95
CA GLU A 206 15.98 5.58 3.89
C GLU A 206 16.61 6.98 3.98
N ARG A 207 16.32 7.80 2.98
CA ARG A 207 16.73 9.18 2.95
C ARG A 207 16.20 9.94 4.17
N LYS A 208 17.11 10.65 4.85
CA LYS A 208 16.78 11.51 5.97
C LYS A 208 15.90 12.68 5.52
N GLY A 209 14.70 12.76 6.09
CA GLY A 209 13.80 13.91 5.93
C GLY A 209 13.95 14.90 7.09
N MET A 210 12.83 15.48 7.55
CA MET A 210 12.79 16.31 8.75
C MET A 210 12.97 15.48 10.04
N GLU A 211 12.59 14.21 9.97
CA GLU A 211 12.74 13.25 11.06
C GLU A 211 14.15 12.64 11.08
N GLN A 212 14.64 12.32 12.28
CA GLN A 212 15.99 11.74 12.43
C GLN A 212 16.02 10.23 12.15
N ASN A 213 14.89 9.55 12.30
CA ASN A 213 14.74 8.12 12.16
C ASN A 213 13.99 7.78 10.87
N SER A 214 14.69 7.19 9.92
CA SER A 214 14.13 6.77 8.63
C SER A 214 14.46 5.30 8.36
N TYR A 215 14.27 4.44 9.36
CA TYR A 215 14.45 3.01 9.21
C TYR A 215 13.25 2.35 8.55
N ASN A 216 13.50 1.48 7.60
CA ASN A 216 12.47 0.60 7.07
C ASN A 216 12.05 -0.45 8.11
N CYS A 217 10.82 -0.93 8.01
CA CYS A 217 10.42 -2.07 8.80
C CYS A 217 11.20 -3.33 8.37
N PRO A 218 11.42 -4.31 9.27
CA PRO A 218 12.19 -5.51 8.95
C PRO A 218 11.67 -6.29 7.74
N ILE A 219 10.36 -6.26 7.52
CA ILE A 219 9.74 -6.91 6.34
C ILE A 219 10.19 -6.22 5.06
N VAL A 220 10.11 -4.89 4.98
CA VAL A 220 10.55 -4.13 3.80
C VAL A 220 12.04 -4.37 3.57
N THR A 221 12.84 -4.29 4.62
CA THR A 221 14.30 -4.45 4.54
C THR A 221 14.71 -5.82 4.00
N GLY A 222 14.16 -6.91 4.53
CA GLY A 222 14.67 -8.28 4.31
C GLY A 222 13.80 -9.15 3.38
N TYR A 223 12.76 -8.62 2.77
CA TYR A 223 11.82 -9.46 2.01
C TYR A 223 12.42 -10.07 0.74
N SER A 224 13.46 -9.48 0.20
CA SER A 224 14.24 -10.06 -0.90
C SER A 224 14.80 -11.43 -0.57
N GLU A 225 15.23 -11.67 0.69
CA GLU A 225 15.73 -12.99 1.13
C GLU A 225 14.61 -14.02 1.22
N VAL A 226 13.39 -13.59 1.61
CA VAL A 226 12.21 -14.47 1.57
C VAL A 226 11.90 -14.86 0.13
N ILE A 227 11.93 -13.91 -0.81
CA ILE A 227 11.74 -14.21 -2.23
C ILE A 227 12.79 -15.21 -2.74
N LYS A 228 14.07 -15.02 -2.43
CA LYS A 228 15.13 -15.96 -2.81
C LYS A 228 14.88 -17.37 -2.27
N SER A 229 14.35 -17.51 -1.06
CA SER A 229 14.07 -18.82 -0.45
C SER A 229 12.88 -19.56 -1.09
N VAL A 230 11.94 -18.81 -1.67
CA VAL A 230 10.72 -19.37 -2.31
C VAL A 230 10.95 -19.66 -3.80
N GLN A 231 11.77 -18.85 -4.45
CA GLN A 231 12.11 -19.00 -5.86
C GLN A 231 13.12 -20.14 -6.04
N SER A 232 12.61 -21.31 -6.34
CA SER A 232 13.45 -22.51 -6.48
C SER A 232 14.19 -22.62 -7.81
N GLU A 233 13.81 -21.88 -8.85
CA GLU A 233 14.40 -22.01 -10.19
C GLU A 233 14.44 -20.70 -11.00
N GLY A 234 15.59 -20.42 -11.58
CA GLY A 234 15.75 -19.78 -12.89
C GLY A 234 16.11 -18.31 -12.93
N ILE A 235 15.70 -17.46 -11.99
CA ILE A 235 16.01 -16.02 -12.06
C ILE A 235 16.82 -15.54 -10.85
N SER A 236 17.85 -14.73 -11.11
CA SER A 236 18.62 -14.09 -10.03
C SER A 236 17.83 -12.97 -9.39
N VAL A 237 17.68 -13.02 -8.07
CA VAL A 237 17.17 -11.91 -7.25
C VAL A 237 18.33 -11.23 -6.57
N ASP A 238 18.66 -10.03 -7.00
CA ASP A 238 19.78 -9.27 -6.48
C ASP A 238 19.31 -8.41 -5.29
N SER A 239 19.94 -8.58 -4.15
CA SER A 239 19.65 -7.84 -2.93
C SER A 239 20.90 -7.18 -2.34
N PRO A 240 21.56 -6.25 -3.07
CA PRO A 240 22.70 -5.56 -2.51
C PRO A 240 22.28 -4.72 -1.28
N ALA A 241 23.16 -4.65 -0.28
CA ALA A 241 22.95 -3.78 0.86
C ALA A 241 23.14 -2.31 0.44
N ILE A 242 22.09 -1.52 0.58
CA ILE A 242 22.06 -0.11 0.17
C ILE A 242 21.59 0.74 1.35
N THR A 243 22.15 1.93 1.49
CA THR A 243 21.66 2.94 2.44
C THR A 243 21.60 4.32 1.81
N PHE A 244 20.50 5.02 2.04
CA PHE A 244 20.34 6.43 1.63
C PHE A 244 20.78 7.42 2.71
N LYS A 245 21.32 6.94 3.82
CA LYS A 245 21.78 7.76 4.94
C LYS A 245 22.94 8.67 4.60
N ASP A 246 23.89 8.14 3.83
CA ASP A 246 25.12 8.84 3.45
C ASP A 246 25.35 8.74 1.94
N ARG A 247 25.58 9.89 1.30
CA ARG A 247 25.74 9.97 -0.16
C ARG A 247 26.98 9.21 -0.67
N ASN A 248 28.08 9.29 0.05
CA ASN A 248 29.34 8.67 -0.40
C ASN A 248 29.24 7.15 -0.26
N LEU A 249 28.61 6.69 0.81
CA LEU A 249 28.36 5.25 1.01
C LEU A 249 27.37 4.71 -0.04
N LEU A 250 26.27 5.43 -0.30
CA LEU A 250 25.33 5.08 -1.39
C LEU A 250 26.07 4.95 -2.74
N PHE A 251 26.89 5.95 -3.09
CA PHE A 251 27.68 5.93 -4.32
C PHE A 251 28.60 4.71 -4.38
N LYS A 252 29.31 4.41 -3.29
CA LYS A 252 30.19 3.23 -3.21
C LYS A 252 29.42 1.94 -3.41
N GLN A 253 28.28 1.76 -2.73
CA GLN A 253 27.43 0.58 -2.82
C GLN A 253 26.84 0.39 -4.22
N CYS A 254 26.31 1.46 -4.83
CA CYS A 254 25.81 1.41 -6.20
C CYS A 254 26.92 1.05 -7.20
N ARG A 255 28.10 1.65 -7.06
CA ARG A 255 29.25 1.34 -7.90
C ARG A 255 29.71 -0.10 -7.79
N GLU A 256 29.76 -0.63 -6.57
CA GLU A 256 30.12 -2.01 -6.28
C GLU A 256 29.15 -3.00 -6.95
N TYR A 257 27.85 -2.75 -6.79
CA TYR A 257 26.82 -3.56 -7.44
C TYR A 257 26.90 -3.51 -8.96
N LEU A 258 27.00 -2.33 -9.56
CA LEU A 258 27.08 -2.14 -11.01
C LEU A 258 28.37 -2.76 -11.60
N SER A 259 29.49 -2.72 -10.87
CA SER A 259 30.75 -3.39 -11.29
C SER A 259 30.56 -4.91 -11.40
N GLY A 260 29.76 -5.51 -10.53
CA GLY A 260 29.40 -6.92 -10.59
C GLY A 260 28.54 -7.32 -11.79
N LEU A 261 27.89 -6.34 -12.42
CA LEU A 261 27.08 -6.55 -13.63
C LEU A 261 27.90 -6.44 -14.94
N SER A 262 29.20 -6.26 -14.85
CA SER A 262 30.11 -6.08 -16.02
C SER A 262 29.78 -4.86 -16.92
N VAL A 263 29.09 -3.87 -16.35
CA VAL A 263 28.69 -2.65 -17.09
C VAL A 263 29.82 -1.64 -17.13
N CYS A 264 30.09 -1.10 -18.31
CA CYS A 264 31.14 -0.12 -18.53
C CYS A 264 30.78 1.25 -17.93
N PHE A 265 31.49 1.67 -16.89
CA PHE A 265 31.33 2.97 -16.22
C PHE A 265 31.91 4.14 -17.04
N ARG A 266 31.26 4.53 -18.12
CA ARG A 266 31.68 5.74 -18.88
C ARG A 266 30.95 7.04 -18.48
N ILE A 267 30.10 7.02 -17.45
CA ILE A 267 29.15 8.12 -17.21
C ILE A 267 29.42 8.91 -15.92
N TRP A 268 30.48 8.65 -15.17
CA TRP A 268 30.71 9.26 -13.86
C TRP A 268 32.04 10.05 -13.73
N GLU A 269 32.52 10.66 -14.82
CA GLU A 269 33.56 11.70 -14.76
C GLU A 269 32.98 13.10 -14.78
#